data_12d5466f2d2f536d0f70dc5a38b14a36
#
_entry.id   12d5466f2d2f536d0f70dc5a38b14a36
#
_cell.length_a   1.000
_cell.length_b   1.000
_cell.length_c   1.000
_cell.angle_alpha   90.00
_cell.angle_beta   90.00
_cell.angle_gamma   90.00
#
_symmetry.space_group_name_H-M   'P 1'
#
loop_
_entity.id
_entity.type
_entity.pdbx_description
1 polymer ?
#
loop_
_entity_poly.entity_id
_entity_poly.type
_entity_poly.pdbx_seq_one_letter_code
_entity_poly.pdbx_strand_id
1 'polypeptide(L)'
;MFKKSLFFAAALVSMTGIAEARDQIKIVGSSTVYPFSTVVAEQFGKMTSFKTPVVESTGSGGGLKLFCAGIGVKHPDITNASRRIKKKEVERCAKNGITDIVEVKAGYDGIVVANSKKSEMFKLTRKDLFLALAKDIPAGEGKLQPNPHKTWKDVNSSLPAVKIEVLGPPPTSGTRDAFAELALEGGC
;
A
#
# COMPACT_ATOMS: atom_id res chain seq x y z
N MET A 1 61.78 -24.46 46.45
CA MET A 1 60.49 -23.74 46.39
C MET A 1 60.33 -23.21 45.00
N PHE A 2 59.54 -23.91 44.13
CA PHE A 2 59.26 -23.49 42.74
C PHE A 2 57.87 -22.84 42.67
N LYS A 3 57.82 -21.54 42.34
CA LYS A 3 56.58 -20.83 42.07
C LYS A 3 56.18 -21.09 40.62
N LYS A 4 55.08 -21.82 40.41
CA LYS A 4 54.42 -21.99 39.08
C LYS A 4 53.56 -20.78 38.81
N SER A 5 53.99 -19.94 37.89
CA SER A 5 53.17 -18.87 37.33
C SER A 5 52.23 -19.45 36.27
N LEU A 6 50.96 -19.43 36.54
CA LEU A 6 49.90 -19.81 35.61
C LEU A 6 49.57 -18.62 34.71
N PHE A 7 49.97 -18.67 33.43
CA PHE A 7 49.53 -17.71 32.41
C PHE A 7 48.09 -18.07 31.94
N PHE A 8 47.14 -17.27 32.33
CA PHE A 8 45.76 -17.35 31.81
C PHE A 8 45.72 -16.57 30.49
N ALA A 9 45.78 -17.29 29.36
CA ALA A 9 45.55 -16.70 28.05
C ALA A 9 44.03 -16.57 27.83
N ALA A 10 43.48 -15.36 28.01
CA ALA A 10 42.11 -15.06 27.65
C ALA A 10 42.02 -15.00 26.13
N ALA A 11 41.46 -16.03 25.50
CA ALA A 11 41.09 -16.02 24.10
C ALA A 11 39.85 -15.12 23.91
N LEU A 12 40.05 -13.89 23.43
CA LEU A 12 38.98 -13.06 22.90
C LEU A 12 38.48 -13.73 21.61
N VAL A 13 37.39 -14.48 21.70
CA VAL A 13 36.60 -14.90 20.53
C VAL A 13 35.88 -13.66 20.02
N SER A 14 36.44 -13.00 19.02
CA SER A 14 35.76 -11.98 18.24
C SER A 14 34.61 -12.65 17.50
N MET A 15 33.39 -12.55 18.02
CA MET A 15 32.18 -12.85 17.27
C MET A 15 32.05 -11.81 16.18
N THR A 16 32.72 -12.02 15.06
CA THR A 16 32.38 -11.35 13.80
C THR A 16 31.00 -11.87 13.41
N GLY A 17 29.94 -11.13 13.76
CA GLY A 17 28.62 -11.37 13.23
C GLY A 17 28.74 -11.31 11.72
N ILE A 18 28.57 -12.46 11.07
CA ILE A 18 28.43 -12.53 9.61
C ILE A 18 27.17 -11.73 9.32
N ALA A 19 27.34 -10.52 8.78
CA ALA A 19 26.24 -9.77 8.23
C ALA A 19 25.68 -10.62 7.07
N GLU A 20 24.56 -11.30 7.29
CA GLU A 20 23.89 -12.09 6.27
C GLU A 20 23.33 -11.10 5.23
N ALA A 21 24.11 -10.86 4.17
CA ALA A 21 23.68 -10.07 3.05
C ALA A 21 22.70 -10.90 2.23
N ARG A 22 21.48 -10.41 2.05
CA ARG A 22 20.52 -11.02 1.13
C ARG A 22 21.03 -10.80 -0.30
N ASP A 23 21.13 -11.87 -1.06
CA ASP A 23 21.58 -11.86 -2.45
C ASP A 23 20.42 -11.70 -3.47
N GLN A 24 19.22 -11.46 -2.97
CA GLN A 24 18.00 -11.32 -3.78
C GLN A 24 17.13 -10.18 -3.25
N ILE A 25 16.77 -9.24 -4.13
CA ILE A 25 15.91 -8.10 -3.81
C ILE A 25 14.49 -8.60 -3.54
N LYS A 26 13.89 -8.13 -2.44
CA LYS A 26 12.48 -8.39 -2.09
C LYS A 26 11.65 -7.13 -2.26
N ILE A 27 10.62 -7.21 -3.10
CA ILE A 27 9.70 -6.14 -3.44
C ILE A 27 8.30 -6.54 -3.00
N VAL A 28 7.60 -5.67 -2.27
CA VAL A 28 6.22 -5.90 -1.82
C VAL A 28 5.32 -4.72 -2.17
N GLY A 29 4.03 -4.87 -2.15
CA GLY A 29 3.13 -3.71 -2.20
C GLY A 29 2.00 -3.78 -3.20
N SER A 30 1.76 -2.70 -3.89
CA SER A 30 0.60 -2.44 -4.74
C SER A 30 0.30 -3.54 -5.76
N SER A 31 -0.93 -4.02 -5.76
CA SER A 31 -1.44 -4.94 -6.79
C SER A 31 -1.53 -4.28 -8.17
N THR A 32 -1.75 -2.97 -8.23
CA THR A 32 -1.76 -2.18 -9.47
C THR A 32 -0.38 -2.14 -10.12
N VAL A 33 0.67 -1.96 -9.31
CA VAL A 33 2.06 -1.86 -9.79
C VAL A 33 2.70 -3.24 -9.98
N TYR A 34 2.17 -4.28 -9.34
CA TYR A 34 2.69 -5.65 -9.36
C TYR A 34 3.05 -6.17 -10.76
N PRO A 35 2.15 -6.13 -11.77
CA PRO A 35 2.47 -6.67 -13.10
C PRO A 35 3.64 -5.95 -13.77
N PHE A 36 3.75 -4.64 -13.59
CA PHE A 36 4.86 -3.84 -14.13
C PHE A 36 6.18 -4.18 -13.43
N SER A 37 6.16 -4.23 -12.11
CA SER A 37 7.36 -4.58 -11.31
C SER A 37 7.84 -6.00 -11.59
N THR A 38 6.93 -6.94 -11.85
CA THR A 38 7.27 -8.31 -12.20
C THR A 38 8.05 -8.35 -13.52
N VAL A 39 7.59 -7.64 -14.55
CA VAL A 39 8.30 -7.55 -15.83
C VAL A 39 9.69 -6.93 -15.66
N VAL A 40 9.79 -5.85 -14.88
CA VAL A 40 11.09 -5.20 -14.59
C VAL A 40 12.02 -6.16 -13.84
N ALA A 41 11.52 -6.87 -12.84
CA ALA A 41 12.29 -7.84 -12.06
C ALA A 41 12.81 -8.99 -12.94
N GLU A 42 11.97 -9.53 -13.83
CA GLU A 42 12.37 -10.57 -14.77
C GLU A 42 13.44 -10.07 -15.76
N GLN A 43 13.28 -8.86 -16.29
CA GLN A 43 14.28 -8.28 -17.20
C GLN A 43 15.60 -8.02 -16.47
N PHE A 44 15.55 -7.51 -15.23
CA PHE A 44 16.73 -7.33 -14.40
C PHE A 44 17.50 -8.64 -14.21
N GLY A 45 16.82 -9.74 -13.87
CA GLY A 45 17.44 -11.05 -13.71
C GLY A 45 18.02 -11.63 -15.02
N LYS A 46 17.41 -11.30 -16.18
CA LYS A 46 17.92 -11.73 -17.50
C LYS A 46 19.12 -10.91 -17.98
N MET A 47 19.19 -9.64 -17.60
CA MET A 47 20.19 -8.70 -18.10
C MET A 47 21.40 -8.54 -17.16
N THR A 48 21.35 -9.11 -15.96
CA THR A 48 22.40 -9.01 -14.96
C THR A 48 22.80 -10.37 -14.42
N SER A 49 23.90 -10.43 -13.69
CA SER A 49 24.32 -11.63 -12.94
C SER A 49 23.61 -11.81 -11.59
N PHE A 50 22.74 -10.89 -11.22
CA PHE A 50 22.01 -10.95 -9.95
C PHE A 50 20.78 -11.85 -10.06
N LYS A 51 20.33 -12.39 -8.93
CA LYS A 51 19.08 -13.16 -8.85
C LYS A 51 17.89 -12.27 -9.21
N THR A 52 16.93 -12.83 -9.93
CA THR A 52 15.66 -12.16 -10.22
C THR A 52 14.99 -11.69 -8.92
N PRO A 53 14.64 -10.41 -8.77
CA PRO A 53 13.92 -9.93 -7.60
C PRO A 53 12.60 -10.66 -7.36
N VAL A 54 12.25 -10.91 -6.11
CA VAL A 54 10.94 -11.46 -5.73
C VAL A 54 9.95 -10.33 -5.57
N VAL A 55 8.81 -10.41 -6.27
CA VAL A 55 7.75 -9.40 -6.22
C VAL A 55 6.49 -10.03 -5.62
N GLU A 56 5.97 -9.45 -4.53
CA GLU A 56 4.77 -9.92 -3.84
C GLU A 56 3.68 -8.84 -3.83
N SER A 57 2.44 -9.21 -4.16
CA SER A 57 1.28 -8.30 -4.11
C SER A 57 0.65 -8.33 -2.73
N THR A 58 0.87 -7.28 -1.93
CA THR A 58 0.33 -7.14 -0.57
C THR A 58 -0.59 -5.93 -0.41
N GLY A 59 -0.85 -5.20 -1.51
CA GLY A 59 -1.49 -3.88 -1.51
C GLY A 59 -0.55 -2.78 -1.04
N SER A 60 -0.82 -1.51 -1.42
CA SER A 60 0.03 -0.37 -1.06
C SER A 60 0.20 -0.22 0.45
N GLY A 61 -0.89 -0.27 1.21
CA GLY A 61 -0.84 -0.14 2.67
C GLY A 61 -0.13 -1.30 3.35
N GLY A 62 -0.35 -2.55 2.88
CA GLY A 62 0.33 -3.75 3.35
C GLY A 62 1.83 -3.69 3.09
N GLY A 63 2.23 -3.34 1.87
CA GLY A 63 3.62 -3.19 1.48
C GLY A 63 4.35 -2.13 2.30
N LEU A 64 3.77 -0.94 2.45
CA LEU A 64 4.33 0.14 3.26
C LEU A 64 4.43 -0.25 4.75
N LYS A 65 3.48 -1.04 5.26
CA LYS A 65 3.58 -1.58 6.63
C LYS A 65 4.77 -2.52 6.80
N LEU A 66 4.99 -3.42 5.84
CA LEU A 66 6.10 -4.37 5.85
C LEU A 66 7.45 -3.65 5.66
N PHE A 67 7.52 -2.71 4.72
CA PHE A 67 8.70 -1.89 4.45
C PHE A 67 9.09 -1.06 5.68
N CYS A 68 8.14 -0.38 6.32
CA CYS A 68 8.39 0.43 7.51
C CYS A 68 8.51 -0.39 8.81
N ALA A 69 8.57 -1.73 8.76
CA ALA A 69 8.70 -2.56 9.96
C ALA A 69 10.14 -2.66 10.47
N GLY A 70 11.14 -2.36 9.65
CA GLY A 70 12.55 -2.37 10.05
C GLY A 70 13.52 -2.47 8.88
N ILE A 71 14.80 -2.57 9.22
CA ILE A 71 15.91 -2.69 8.29
C ILE A 71 16.49 -4.12 8.37
N GLY A 72 17.07 -4.60 7.29
CA GLY A 72 17.80 -5.87 7.22
C GLY A 72 17.05 -6.97 6.48
N VAL A 73 17.64 -8.15 6.44
CA VAL A 73 17.25 -9.28 5.55
C VAL A 73 15.84 -9.83 5.77
N LYS A 74 15.22 -9.54 6.91
CA LYS A 74 13.86 -9.97 7.23
C LYS A 74 12.78 -9.02 6.65
N HIS A 75 13.18 -7.83 6.21
CA HIS A 75 12.28 -6.80 5.70
C HIS A 75 12.44 -6.62 4.19
N PRO A 76 11.43 -6.14 3.45
CA PRO A 76 11.58 -5.87 2.02
C PRO A 76 12.51 -4.68 1.76
N ASP A 77 13.17 -4.71 0.60
CA ASP A 77 14.07 -3.64 0.14
C ASP A 77 13.31 -2.52 -0.54
N ILE A 78 12.22 -2.87 -1.23
CA ILE A 78 11.40 -1.95 -2.01
C ILE A 78 9.94 -2.19 -1.69
N THR A 79 9.15 -1.13 -1.65
CA THR A 79 7.69 -1.23 -1.63
C THR A 79 7.09 -0.47 -2.80
N ASN A 80 6.20 -1.15 -3.52
CA ASN A 80 5.39 -0.55 -4.57
C ASN A 80 4.14 0.09 -3.98
N ALA A 81 3.75 1.25 -4.47
CA ALA A 81 2.53 1.90 -4.07
C ALA A 81 1.82 2.55 -5.26
N SER A 82 0.50 2.53 -5.28
CA SER A 82 -0.36 3.24 -6.25
C SER A 82 -0.76 4.64 -5.76
N ARG A 83 -0.18 5.09 -4.68
CA ARG A 83 -0.32 6.43 -4.08
C ARG A 83 0.98 6.84 -3.39
N ARG A 84 1.09 8.10 -3.04
CA ARG A 84 2.21 8.56 -2.22
C ARG A 84 2.17 7.94 -0.81
N ILE A 85 3.34 7.84 -0.19
CA ILE A 85 3.45 7.47 1.22
C ILE A 85 2.77 8.56 2.08
N LYS A 86 1.97 8.13 3.07
CA LYS A 86 1.26 9.02 3.98
C LYS A 86 2.17 9.43 5.16
N LYS A 87 1.92 10.60 5.75
CA LYS A 87 2.70 11.13 6.90
C LYS A 87 2.84 10.09 8.02
N LYS A 88 1.74 9.42 8.41
CA LYS A 88 1.77 8.36 9.44
C LYS A 88 2.64 7.15 9.08
N GLU A 89 2.80 6.87 7.80
CA GLU A 89 3.67 5.79 7.32
C GLU A 89 5.14 6.21 7.40
N VAL A 90 5.46 7.44 7.01
CA VAL A 90 6.81 8.02 7.19
C VAL A 90 7.22 8.02 8.66
N GLU A 91 6.32 8.45 9.56
CA GLU A 91 6.55 8.43 11.00
C GLU A 91 6.79 7.01 11.54
N ARG A 92 6.07 6.00 11.00
CA ARG A 92 6.31 4.59 11.33
C ARG A 92 7.66 4.12 10.86
N CYS A 93 8.05 4.44 9.63
CA CYS A 93 9.37 4.14 9.07
C CYS A 93 10.47 4.72 9.98
N ALA A 94 10.38 6.00 10.32
CA ALA A 94 11.36 6.69 11.16
C ALA A 94 11.51 6.05 12.55
N LYS A 95 10.39 5.65 13.19
CA LYS A 95 10.41 4.93 14.47
C LYS A 95 11.16 3.60 14.43
N ASN A 96 11.26 2.98 13.25
CA ASN A 96 11.94 1.72 13.02
C ASN A 96 13.30 1.89 12.30
N GLY A 97 13.87 3.10 12.36
CA GLY A 97 15.22 3.40 11.87
C GLY A 97 15.31 3.70 10.37
N ILE A 98 14.19 3.74 9.65
CA ILE A 98 14.16 4.08 8.22
C ILE A 98 13.88 5.58 8.10
N THR A 99 14.93 6.36 7.97
CA THR A 99 14.86 7.85 7.94
C THR A 99 15.03 8.43 6.55
N ASP A 100 15.63 7.67 5.64
CA ASP A 100 15.86 8.08 4.25
C ASP A 100 15.02 7.20 3.32
N ILE A 101 14.02 7.81 2.68
CA ILE A 101 13.07 7.12 1.79
C ILE A 101 13.12 7.79 0.43
N VAL A 102 13.52 7.04 -0.59
CA VAL A 102 13.52 7.50 -1.98
C VAL A 102 12.22 7.08 -2.66
N GLU A 103 11.49 8.04 -3.21
CA GLU A 103 10.29 7.79 -4.03
C GLU A 103 10.65 7.92 -5.51
N VAL A 104 10.44 6.83 -6.26
CA VAL A 104 10.59 6.81 -7.72
C VAL A 104 9.19 6.73 -8.35
N LYS A 105 8.80 7.77 -9.07
CA LYS A 105 7.52 7.80 -9.78
C LYS A 105 7.68 7.10 -11.13
N ALA A 106 7.08 5.91 -11.26
CA ALA A 106 7.14 5.11 -12.48
C ALA A 106 6.09 5.51 -13.53
N GLY A 107 4.94 6.07 -13.11
CA GLY A 107 3.86 6.45 -14.02
C GLY A 107 2.61 6.96 -13.28
N TYR A 108 1.54 7.09 -14.04
CA TYR A 108 0.22 7.46 -13.53
C TYR A 108 -0.77 6.36 -13.87
N ASP A 109 -1.74 6.16 -12.99
CA ASP A 109 -2.89 5.30 -13.19
C ASP A 109 -4.17 6.12 -13.00
N GLY A 110 -5.29 5.63 -13.51
CA GLY A 110 -6.59 6.29 -13.42
C GLY A 110 -7.66 5.34 -12.93
N ILE A 111 -8.55 5.83 -12.06
CA ILE A 111 -9.71 5.10 -11.58
C ILE A 111 -10.94 5.61 -12.31
N VAL A 112 -11.75 4.69 -12.82
CA VAL A 112 -13.00 4.99 -13.47
C VAL A 112 -14.15 4.30 -12.75
N VAL A 113 -15.32 4.95 -12.76
CA VAL A 113 -16.60 4.33 -12.40
C VAL A 113 -17.27 3.92 -13.71
N ALA A 114 -17.60 2.67 -13.83
CA ALA A 114 -18.21 2.11 -15.04
C ALA A 114 -19.49 1.36 -14.71
N ASN A 115 -20.45 1.38 -15.61
CA ASN A 115 -21.66 0.58 -15.58
C ASN A 115 -21.83 -0.21 -16.89
N SER A 116 -22.83 -1.08 -16.93
CA SER A 116 -23.15 -1.83 -18.14
C SER A 116 -23.49 -0.90 -19.31
N LYS A 117 -22.97 -1.21 -20.52
CA LYS A 117 -23.35 -0.52 -21.76
C LYS A 117 -24.84 -0.61 -22.08
N LYS A 118 -25.56 -1.55 -21.46
CA LYS A 118 -27.02 -1.72 -21.62
C LYS A 118 -27.83 -0.86 -20.66
N SER A 119 -27.17 -0.23 -19.66
CA SER A 119 -27.81 0.67 -18.71
C SER A 119 -27.67 2.11 -19.17
N GLU A 120 -28.55 2.98 -18.68
CA GLU A 120 -28.39 4.41 -18.84
C GLU A 120 -27.08 4.90 -18.24
N MET A 121 -26.46 5.89 -18.87
CA MET A 121 -25.23 6.48 -18.37
C MET A 121 -25.50 7.34 -17.14
N PHE A 122 -24.88 7.01 -16.03
CA PHE A 122 -24.95 7.81 -14.82
C PHE A 122 -24.00 8.99 -14.91
N LYS A 123 -24.50 10.20 -14.73
CA LYS A 123 -23.69 11.41 -14.57
C LYS A 123 -23.51 11.66 -13.07
N LEU A 124 -22.43 11.10 -12.50
CA LEU A 124 -22.16 11.14 -11.07
C LEU A 124 -21.14 12.22 -10.74
N THR A 125 -21.39 12.93 -9.65
CA THR A 125 -20.40 13.75 -8.97
C THR A 125 -19.67 12.93 -7.88
N ARG A 126 -18.55 13.43 -7.37
CA ARG A 126 -17.89 12.82 -6.20
C ARG A 126 -18.79 12.81 -4.97
N LYS A 127 -19.60 13.85 -4.80
CA LYS A 127 -20.62 13.92 -3.74
C LYS A 127 -21.65 12.81 -3.86
N ASP A 128 -22.14 12.53 -5.07
CA ASP A 128 -23.08 11.43 -5.29
C ASP A 128 -22.44 10.08 -4.93
N LEU A 129 -21.19 9.85 -5.28
CA LEU A 129 -20.45 8.64 -4.90
C LEU A 129 -20.28 8.53 -3.39
N PHE A 130 -19.93 9.61 -2.71
CA PHE A 130 -19.84 9.63 -1.26
C PHE A 130 -21.19 9.31 -0.61
N LEU A 131 -22.26 10.00 -0.99
CA LEU A 131 -23.59 9.78 -0.46
C LEU A 131 -24.15 8.39 -0.76
N ALA A 132 -23.74 7.76 -1.87
CA ALA A 132 -24.16 6.41 -2.21
C ALA A 132 -23.44 5.34 -1.36
N LEU A 133 -22.16 5.54 -1.03
CA LEU A 133 -21.27 4.48 -0.55
C LEU A 133 -20.79 4.65 0.89
N ALA A 134 -20.87 5.84 1.47
CA ALA A 134 -20.46 6.08 2.83
C ALA A 134 -21.40 5.34 3.81
N LYS A 135 -20.81 4.75 4.85
CA LYS A 135 -21.57 4.11 5.93
C LYS A 135 -22.39 5.13 6.70
N ASP A 136 -21.76 6.25 7.03
CA ASP A 136 -22.34 7.35 7.76
C ASP A 136 -22.16 8.63 6.95
N ILE A 137 -23.16 9.51 6.98
CA ILE A 137 -23.14 10.79 6.26
C ILE A 137 -23.35 11.96 7.21
N PRO A 138 -22.91 13.19 6.86
CA PRO A 138 -23.12 14.37 7.68
C PRO A 138 -24.60 14.64 7.96
N ALA A 139 -24.94 14.87 9.22
CA ALA A 139 -26.27 15.25 9.70
C ALA A 139 -26.39 16.74 10.06
N GLY A 140 -25.36 17.54 9.77
CA GLY A 140 -25.21 18.92 10.22
C GLY A 140 -24.51 19.04 11.58
N GLU A 141 -24.07 20.26 11.93
CA GLU A 141 -23.40 20.57 13.22
C GLU A 141 -22.23 19.66 13.56
N GLY A 142 -21.51 19.11 12.56
CA GLY A 142 -20.40 18.19 12.78
C GLY A 142 -20.79 16.78 13.24
N LYS A 143 -22.10 16.46 13.25
CA LYS A 143 -22.61 15.12 13.59
C LYS A 143 -22.69 14.23 12.36
N LEU A 144 -22.57 12.93 12.58
CA LEU A 144 -22.77 11.90 11.58
C LEU A 144 -24.06 11.12 11.88
N GLN A 145 -24.72 10.62 10.82
CA GLN A 145 -25.86 9.71 10.91
C GLN A 145 -25.67 8.53 9.97
N PRO A 146 -26.28 7.37 10.25
CA PRO A 146 -26.30 6.24 9.32
C PRO A 146 -26.87 6.67 7.97
N ASN A 147 -26.25 6.20 6.88
CA ASN A 147 -26.67 6.55 5.53
C ASN A 147 -28.05 5.95 5.20
N PRO A 148 -29.08 6.76 4.94
CA PRO A 148 -30.43 6.29 4.64
C PRO A 148 -30.63 5.90 3.17
N HIS A 149 -29.72 6.29 2.25
CA HIS A 149 -29.88 6.11 0.82
C HIS A 149 -29.81 4.63 0.42
N LYS A 150 -30.80 4.17 -0.35
CA LYS A 150 -30.90 2.79 -0.84
C LYS A 150 -30.88 2.70 -2.35
N THR A 151 -31.35 3.74 -3.02
CA THR A 151 -31.37 3.86 -4.48
C THR A 151 -30.56 5.06 -4.94
N TRP A 152 -30.13 5.04 -6.19
CA TRP A 152 -29.43 6.19 -6.78
C TRP A 152 -30.28 7.46 -6.78
N LYS A 153 -31.61 7.30 -6.92
CA LYS A 153 -32.55 8.43 -6.84
C LYS A 153 -32.63 9.07 -5.46
N ASP A 154 -32.40 8.29 -4.38
CA ASP A 154 -32.33 8.84 -3.01
C ASP A 154 -31.12 9.75 -2.84
N VAL A 155 -30.04 9.46 -3.53
CA VAL A 155 -28.81 10.25 -3.53
C VAL A 155 -28.98 11.53 -4.33
N ASN A 156 -29.55 11.41 -5.54
CA ASN A 156 -29.75 12.51 -6.46
C ASN A 156 -31.01 12.24 -7.30
N SER A 157 -31.98 13.15 -7.23
CA SER A 157 -33.28 13.00 -7.88
C SER A 157 -33.23 12.87 -9.41
N SER A 158 -32.12 13.28 -10.03
CA SER A 158 -31.88 13.13 -11.48
C SER A 158 -31.42 11.72 -11.88
N LEU A 159 -31.08 10.89 -10.91
CA LEU A 159 -30.63 9.52 -11.14
C LEU A 159 -31.77 8.52 -11.10
N PRO A 160 -31.63 7.33 -11.71
CA PRO A 160 -32.72 6.35 -11.77
C PRO A 160 -33.03 5.76 -10.38
N ALA A 161 -34.28 5.34 -10.18
CA ALA A 161 -34.75 4.68 -8.96
C ALA A 161 -34.32 3.20 -8.92
N VAL A 162 -33.04 2.94 -9.10
CA VAL A 162 -32.45 1.59 -9.01
C VAL A 162 -31.62 1.48 -7.76
N LYS A 163 -31.58 0.27 -7.19
CA LYS A 163 -30.82 -0.02 -5.99
C LYS A 163 -29.33 0.28 -6.18
N ILE A 164 -28.68 0.82 -5.14
CA ILE A 164 -27.25 1.02 -5.13
C ILE A 164 -26.58 -0.34 -4.94
N GLU A 165 -25.97 -0.85 -6.00
CA GLU A 165 -25.14 -2.06 -6.00
C GLU A 165 -23.82 -1.73 -6.68
N VAL A 166 -22.72 -2.06 -5.99
CA VAL A 166 -21.38 -1.68 -6.44
C VAL A 166 -20.44 -2.86 -6.33
N LEU A 167 -19.72 -3.11 -7.40
CA LEU A 167 -18.56 -4.00 -7.41
C LEU A 167 -17.31 -3.16 -7.31
N GLY A 168 -16.50 -3.44 -6.33
CA GLY A 168 -15.26 -2.71 -6.08
C GLY A 168 -14.09 -3.62 -5.76
N PRO A 169 -12.86 -3.08 -5.81
CA PRO A 169 -11.67 -3.84 -5.48
C PRO A 169 -11.65 -4.26 -4.00
N PRO A 170 -10.97 -5.37 -3.67
CA PRO A 170 -10.90 -5.87 -2.30
C PRO A 170 -10.17 -4.89 -1.35
N PRO A 171 -10.31 -5.06 -0.03
CA PRO A 171 -9.69 -4.17 0.97
C PRO A 171 -8.16 -4.06 0.88
N THR A 172 -7.50 -5.05 0.29
CA THR A 172 -6.05 -5.08 0.09
C THR A 172 -5.58 -4.35 -1.16
N SER A 173 -6.51 -3.87 -1.99
CA SER A 173 -6.19 -3.19 -3.25
C SER A 173 -5.83 -1.71 -3.03
N GLY A 174 -4.71 -1.27 -3.60
CA GLY A 174 -4.35 0.15 -3.65
C GLY A 174 -5.35 1.00 -4.45
N THR A 175 -6.05 0.41 -5.42
CA THR A 175 -7.15 1.07 -6.16
C THR A 175 -8.29 1.41 -5.22
N ARG A 176 -8.62 0.55 -4.24
CA ARG A 176 -9.63 0.86 -3.23
C ARG A 176 -9.19 2.01 -2.32
N ASP A 177 -7.93 2.02 -1.88
CA ASP A 177 -7.37 3.12 -1.09
C ASP A 177 -7.46 4.45 -1.86
N ALA A 178 -7.04 4.45 -3.13
CA ALA A 178 -7.09 5.63 -3.98
C ALA A 178 -8.53 6.07 -4.27
N PHE A 179 -9.47 5.15 -4.47
CA PHE A 179 -10.89 5.48 -4.64
C PHE A 179 -11.47 6.15 -3.38
N ALA A 180 -11.18 5.60 -2.20
CA ALA A 180 -11.61 6.20 -0.94
C ALA A 180 -11.08 7.63 -0.78
N GLU A 181 -9.78 7.84 -1.05
CA GLU A 181 -9.13 9.14 -0.92
C GLU A 181 -9.62 10.15 -1.97
N LEU A 182 -9.64 9.77 -3.24
CA LEU A 182 -9.91 10.70 -4.34
C LEU A 182 -11.41 10.95 -4.60
N ALA A 183 -12.24 9.95 -4.37
CA ALA A 183 -13.66 10.02 -4.65
C ALA A 183 -14.52 10.22 -3.39
N LEU A 184 -14.31 9.42 -2.34
CA LEU A 184 -15.15 9.49 -1.16
C LEU A 184 -14.75 10.64 -0.24
N GLU A 185 -13.48 10.74 0.18
CA GLU A 185 -13.02 11.86 1.02
C GLU A 185 -13.16 13.20 0.28
N GLY A 186 -12.87 13.23 -1.02
CA GLY A 186 -13.06 14.41 -1.84
C GLY A 186 -14.52 14.74 -2.18
N GLY A 187 -15.48 13.88 -1.84
CA GLY A 187 -16.93 14.03 -2.06
C GLY A 187 -17.73 14.39 -0.80
N CYS A 188 -17.06 14.31 0.37
CA CYS A 188 -17.67 14.59 1.68
C CYS A 188 -17.98 16.08 1.93
#